data_14c460a57e1796daf3cc37d84e1ba8d6
#
_entry.id   14c460a57e1796daf3cc37d84e1ba8d6
#
_cell.length_a   1.000
_cell.length_b   1.000
_cell.length_c   1.000
_cell.angle_alpha   90.00
_cell.angle_beta   90.00
_cell.angle_gamma   90.00
#
_symmetry.space_group_name_H-M   'P 1'
#
loop_
_entity.id
_entity.type
_entity.pdbx_description
1 polymer ?
#
loop_
_entity_poly.entity_id
_entity_poly.type
_entity_poly.pdbx_seq_one_letter_code
_entity_poly.pdbx_strand_id
1 'polypeptide(L)'
;MRKKILIFTASLLIFIMAGCGSKKTYGVFIGVDSDKIKMLTEYETVVIDAAGFSKKEITQIKEKGTRVFSYLNIGSIEEFRDYYDEFTGKTLGEYENWSDEYWMDVSDPLWQAKCLELAEELKNKGIDGFFIDNCDVYYNFPTDEIYNGLTTILTQLSEIDKDIIINGGDEYVSRYLESKADDKTIFKGVNQECVCTAIDFSEGKFIKADADSKEYFTEYLNNVQKNGYDVYVIEYATDKKLSNQSQKYAEKNNWTIYLSDSLNLD
;
A
#
# COMPACT_ATOMS: atom_id res chain seq x y z
N MET A 1 -41.79 -6.62 -65.88
CA MET A 1 -41.52 -6.78 -64.45
C MET A 1 -39.96 -6.89 -64.26
N ARG A 2 -39.35 -5.75 -63.80
CA ARG A 2 -37.90 -5.71 -63.57
C ARG A 2 -37.60 -6.06 -62.10
N LYS A 3 -36.92 -7.17 -61.82
CA LYS A 3 -36.46 -7.52 -60.47
C LYS A 3 -35.21 -6.69 -60.10
N LYS A 4 -35.35 -5.88 -59.08
CA LYS A 4 -34.21 -5.18 -58.44
C LYS A 4 -33.48 -6.16 -57.52
N ILE A 5 -32.23 -6.41 -57.80
CA ILE A 5 -31.31 -7.17 -56.93
C ILE A 5 -30.72 -6.16 -55.96
N LEU A 6 -30.99 -6.34 -54.65
CA LEU A 6 -30.38 -5.56 -53.57
C LEU A 6 -29.07 -6.28 -53.16
N ILE A 7 -27.94 -5.66 -53.45
CA ILE A 7 -26.64 -6.13 -53.00
C ILE A 7 -26.39 -5.60 -51.58
N PHE A 8 -26.41 -6.48 -50.59
CA PHE A 8 -26.03 -6.17 -49.23
C PHE A 8 -24.51 -6.27 -49.09
N THR A 9 -23.80 -5.17 -49.04
CA THR A 9 -22.37 -5.14 -48.71
C THR A 9 -22.24 -5.23 -47.20
N ALA A 10 -21.89 -6.41 -46.67
CA ALA A 10 -21.50 -6.59 -45.28
C ALA A 10 -20.09 -6.01 -45.08
N SER A 11 -20.01 -4.84 -44.45
CA SER A 11 -18.73 -4.31 -44.00
C SER A 11 -18.25 -5.11 -42.80
N LEU A 12 -17.24 -5.94 -43.00
CA LEU A 12 -16.53 -6.68 -41.96
C LEU A 12 -15.64 -5.70 -41.20
N LEU A 13 -16.09 -5.21 -40.04
CA LEU A 13 -15.26 -4.49 -39.10
C LEU A 13 -14.29 -5.50 -38.46
N ILE A 14 -13.07 -5.52 -38.94
CA ILE A 14 -11.97 -6.22 -38.29
C ILE A 14 -11.59 -5.41 -37.06
N PHE A 15 -12.06 -5.83 -35.87
CA PHE A 15 -11.51 -5.38 -34.61
C PHE A 15 -10.10 -5.97 -34.49
N ILE A 16 -9.09 -5.14 -34.76
CA ILE A 16 -7.70 -5.46 -34.40
C ILE A 16 -7.65 -5.37 -32.87
N MET A 17 -7.84 -6.51 -32.21
CA MET A 17 -7.46 -6.67 -30.82
C MET A 17 -5.93 -6.57 -30.78
N ALA A 18 -5.42 -5.35 -30.59
CA ALA A 18 -4.02 -5.18 -30.21
C ALA A 18 -3.84 -6.01 -28.95
N GLY A 19 -2.99 -7.04 -29.00
CA GLY A 19 -2.64 -7.89 -27.86
C GLY A 19 -1.95 -7.06 -26.82
N CYS A 20 -2.74 -6.43 -25.95
CA CYS A 20 -2.26 -5.87 -24.70
C CYS A 20 -2.02 -7.08 -23.79
N GLY A 21 -0.76 -7.41 -23.49
CA GLY A 21 -0.45 -8.38 -22.43
C GLY A 21 -1.19 -7.92 -21.18
N SER A 22 -1.81 -8.86 -20.45
CA SER A 22 -2.50 -8.51 -19.20
C SER A 22 -1.49 -7.87 -18.26
N LYS A 23 -1.85 -6.69 -17.71
CA LYS A 23 -1.05 -6.04 -16.67
C LYS A 23 -0.97 -6.95 -15.43
N LYS A 24 0.11 -6.81 -14.67
CA LYS A 24 0.21 -7.36 -13.31
C LYS A 24 -0.76 -6.59 -12.40
N THR A 25 -1.39 -7.27 -11.47
CA THR A 25 -2.49 -6.66 -10.68
C THR A 25 -1.99 -5.57 -9.73
N TYR A 26 -0.88 -5.83 -9.00
CA TYR A 26 -0.41 -4.99 -7.90
C TYR A 26 1.12 -5.01 -7.81
N GLY A 27 1.71 -3.88 -7.48
CA GLY A 27 3.14 -3.75 -7.21
C GLY A 27 3.44 -2.63 -6.22
N VAL A 28 4.45 -2.83 -5.38
CA VAL A 28 4.91 -1.84 -4.39
C VAL A 28 6.35 -1.48 -4.69
N PHE A 29 6.60 -0.21 -4.96
CA PHE A 29 7.84 0.33 -5.51
C PHE A 29 8.20 1.66 -4.83
N ILE A 30 8.35 1.65 -3.50
CA ILE A 30 8.63 2.88 -2.73
C ILE A 30 10.08 3.36 -2.89
N GLY A 31 11.00 2.48 -3.31
CA GLY A 31 12.39 2.80 -3.56
C GLY A 31 12.73 3.23 -4.98
N VAL A 32 11.73 3.37 -5.89
CA VAL A 32 12.02 3.72 -7.30
C VAL A 32 11.89 5.20 -7.59
N ASP A 33 12.67 5.65 -8.56
CA ASP A 33 12.63 6.99 -9.14
C ASP A 33 11.81 7.02 -10.45
N SER A 34 11.61 8.24 -10.97
CA SER A 34 10.85 8.50 -12.20
C SER A 34 11.46 7.90 -13.48
N ASP A 35 12.69 7.41 -13.45
CA ASP A 35 13.28 6.65 -14.56
C ASP A 35 12.60 5.28 -14.79
N LYS A 36 11.87 4.77 -13.82
CA LYS A 36 11.14 3.48 -13.84
C LYS A 36 9.68 3.58 -14.31
N ILE A 37 9.21 4.74 -14.75
CA ILE A 37 7.79 4.93 -15.17
C ILE A 37 7.31 3.83 -16.12
N LYS A 38 8.14 3.39 -17.07
CA LYS A 38 7.77 2.33 -18.01
C LYS A 38 7.43 1.02 -17.29
N MET A 39 8.21 0.63 -16.29
CA MET A 39 7.97 -0.56 -15.46
C MET A 39 6.67 -0.40 -14.67
N LEU A 40 6.45 0.75 -14.04
CA LEU A 40 5.24 1.02 -13.27
C LEU A 40 3.97 0.86 -14.12
N THR A 41 4.02 1.21 -15.41
CA THR A 41 2.87 1.08 -16.32
C THR A 41 2.52 -0.36 -16.71
N GLU A 42 3.32 -1.36 -16.31
CA GLU A 42 3.02 -2.78 -16.49
C GLU A 42 2.02 -3.32 -15.46
N TYR A 43 1.65 -2.50 -14.46
CA TYR A 43 0.75 -2.86 -13.36
C TYR A 43 -0.60 -2.16 -13.47
N GLU A 44 -1.64 -2.78 -12.93
CA GLU A 44 -2.97 -2.16 -12.77
C GLU A 44 -2.97 -1.15 -11.63
N THR A 45 -2.31 -1.51 -10.52
CA THR A 45 -2.14 -0.66 -9.34
C THR A 45 -0.68 -0.70 -8.88
N VAL A 46 -0.12 0.48 -8.62
CA VAL A 46 1.20 0.62 -8.02
C VAL A 46 1.16 1.48 -6.78
N VAL A 47 2.01 1.14 -5.82
CA VAL A 47 2.38 1.99 -4.68
C VAL A 47 3.77 2.53 -4.95
N ILE A 48 3.96 3.84 -4.83
CA ILE A 48 5.26 4.52 -4.98
C ILE A 48 5.41 5.58 -3.89
N ASP A 49 6.61 6.04 -3.58
CA ASP A 49 6.78 7.31 -2.87
C ASP A 49 6.61 8.48 -3.87
N ALA A 50 5.37 8.95 -4.00
CA ALA A 50 5.06 10.01 -4.96
C ALA A 50 5.63 11.38 -4.56
N ALA A 51 6.26 11.52 -3.38
CA ALA A 51 7.01 12.72 -3.03
C ALA A 51 8.15 12.97 -4.04
N GLY A 52 8.82 11.90 -4.51
CA GLY A 52 9.87 11.94 -5.52
C GLY A 52 9.41 12.20 -6.97
N PHE A 53 8.09 12.19 -7.23
CA PHE A 53 7.53 12.31 -8.57
C PHE A 53 6.87 13.69 -8.81
N SER A 54 7.00 14.22 -10.02
CA SER A 54 6.25 15.40 -10.44
C SER A 54 4.79 15.01 -10.82
N LYS A 55 3.89 15.99 -10.79
CA LYS A 55 2.50 15.82 -11.29
C LYS A 55 2.43 15.28 -12.72
N LYS A 56 3.37 15.71 -13.59
CA LYS A 56 3.44 15.26 -14.98
C LYS A 56 3.76 13.77 -15.07
N GLU A 57 4.69 13.29 -14.26
CA GLU A 57 5.10 11.88 -14.22
C GLU A 57 3.97 10.99 -13.68
N ILE A 58 3.28 11.41 -12.61
CA ILE A 58 2.09 10.72 -12.12
C ILE A 58 1.01 10.65 -13.23
N THR A 59 0.78 11.76 -13.95
CA THR A 59 -0.17 11.78 -15.07
C THR A 59 0.24 10.79 -16.16
N GLN A 60 1.53 10.69 -16.52
CA GLN A 60 2.02 9.74 -17.53
C GLN A 60 1.77 8.28 -17.15
N ILE A 61 1.93 7.93 -15.86
CA ILE A 61 1.62 6.59 -15.35
C ILE A 61 0.12 6.31 -15.49
N LYS A 62 -0.72 7.25 -15.07
CA LYS A 62 -2.20 7.13 -15.07
C LYS A 62 -2.79 7.07 -16.48
N GLU A 63 -2.22 7.81 -17.46
CA GLU A 63 -2.64 7.74 -18.87
C GLU A 63 -2.46 6.36 -19.50
N LYS A 64 -1.62 5.50 -18.91
CA LYS A 64 -1.48 4.09 -19.30
C LYS A 64 -2.48 3.17 -18.60
N GLY A 65 -3.42 3.72 -17.82
CA GLY A 65 -4.44 2.95 -17.10
C GLY A 65 -3.90 2.28 -15.84
N THR A 66 -2.85 2.83 -15.22
CA THR A 66 -2.32 2.38 -13.93
C THR A 66 -2.84 3.30 -12.83
N ARG A 67 -3.40 2.72 -11.77
CA ARG A 67 -3.74 3.45 -10.54
C ARG A 67 -2.48 3.67 -9.71
N VAL A 68 -2.33 4.85 -9.13
CA VAL A 68 -1.16 5.24 -8.35
C VAL A 68 -1.56 5.54 -6.92
N PHE A 69 -1.13 4.70 -5.99
CA PHE A 69 -1.18 4.97 -4.57
C PHE A 69 0.16 5.57 -4.12
N SER A 70 0.11 6.53 -3.22
CA SER A 70 1.34 7.06 -2.62
C SER A 70 1.56 6.50 -1.24
N TYR A 71 2.78 6.05 -0.99
CA TYR A 71 3.32 5.88 0.34
C TYR A 71 3.19 7.19 1.13
N LEU A 72 2.78 7.08 2.37
CA LEU A 72 2.75 8.15 3.36
C LEU A 72 2.96 7.54 4.74
N ASN A 73 4.10 7.84 5.34
CA ASN A 73 4.42 7.42 6.70
C ASN A 73 3.75 8.36 7.71
N ILE A 74 2.93 7.81 8.61
CA ILE A 74 2.25 8.59 9.66
C ILE A 74 2.69 8.20 11.08
N GLY A 75 3.29 7.03 11.26
CA GLY A 75 3.67 6.51 12.58
C GLY A 75 5.12 6.72 12.94
N SER A 76 5.96 7.04 11.97
CA SER A 76 7.37 7.33 12.18
C SER A 76 7.86 8.46 11.27
N ILE A 77 9.10 8.89 11.46
CA ILE A 77 9.75 9.91 10.65
C ILE A 77 11.17 9.45 10.27
N GLU A 78 11.50 9.55 8.99
CA GLU A 78 12.81 9.23 8.45
C GLU A 78 13.72 10.48 8.44
N GLU A 79 15.01 10.32 8.81
CA GLU A 79 15.98 11.43 8.89
C GLU A 79 16.19 12.17 7.57
N PHE A 80 15.99 11.51 6.44
CA PHE A 80 16.19 12.12 5.13
C PHE A 80 15.05 13.05 4.69
N ARG A 81 13.94 13.11 5.44
CA ARG A 81 12.84 14.02 5.14
C ARG A 81 13.23 15.45 5.48
N ASP A 82 12.95 16.38 4.60
CA ASP A 82 13.31 17.81 4.73
C ASP A 82 12.65 18.50 5.92
N TYR A 83 11.58 17.93 6.47
CA TYR A 83 10.89 18.37 7.67
C TYR A 83 11.32 17.65 8.96
N TYR A 84 12.31 16.76 8.93
CA TYR A 84 12.75 15.97 10.08
C TYR A 84 13.13 16.83 11.29
N ASP A 85 13.92 17.89 11.09
CA ASP A 85 14.40 18.77 12.14
C ASP A 85 13.26 19.47 12.92
N GLU A 86 12.10 19.63 12.30
CA GLU A 86 10.93 20.25 12.93
C GLU A 86 10.30 19.36 14.01
N PHE A 87 10.54 18.04 13.93
CA PHE A 87 9.84 17.03 14.73
C PHE A 87 10.76 16.21 15.65
N THR A 88 12.07 16.44 15.70
CA THR A 88 13.02 15.71 16.55
C THR A 88 12.64 15.67 18.03
N GLY A 89 11.95 16.68 18.53
CA GLY A 89 11.42 16.75 19.92
C GLY A 89 10.08 16.03 20.13
N LYS A 90 9.53 15.36 19.11
CA LYS A 90 8.21 14.70 19.11
C LYS A 90 8.31 13.20 18.89
N THR A 91 9.53 12.65 18.85
CA THR A 91 9.77 11.22 18.69
C THR A 91 9.60 10.48 20.02
N LEU A 92 9.13 9.25 19.94
CA LEU A 92 8.95 8.35 21.09
C LEU A 92 10.12 7.39 21.29
N GLY A 93 10.97 7.21 20.28
CA GLY A 93 12.14 6.33 20.28
C GLY A 93 12.60 5.96 18.88
N GLU A 94 13.76 5.29 18.81
CA GLU A 94 14.32 4.75 17.57
C GLU A 94 13.45 3.61 17.04
N TYR A 95 13.34 3.49 15.70
CA TYR A 95 12.69 2.37 15.06
C TYR A 95 13.67 1.19 14.95
N GLU A 96 13.34 0.04 15.53
CA GLU A 96 14.18 -1.16 15.46
C GLU A 96 14.41 -1.57 13.99
N ASN A 97 15.65 -1.95 13.67
CA ASN A 97 16.11 -2.36 12.33
C ASN A 97 16.19 -1.26 11.25
N TRP A 98 15.75 -0.02 11.52
CA TRP A 98 15.86 1.13 10.63
C TRP A 98 16.50 2.30 11.38
N SER A 99 17.84 2.36 11.37
CA SER A 99 18.64 3.24 12.25
C SER A 99 18.46 4.74 12.01
N ASP A 100 17.85 5.12 10.91
CA ASP A 100 17.56 6.49 10.46
C ASP A 100 16.06 6.84 10.52
N GLU A 101 15.31 6.10 11.34
CA GLU A 101 13.87 6.25 11.50
C GLU A 101 13.46 6.26 12.97
N TYR A 102 12.46 7.06 13.32
CA TYR A 102 12.02 7.26 14.70
C TYR A 102 10.50 7.22 14.80
N TRP A 103 9.97 6.51 15.79
CA TRP A 103 8.55 6.49 16.10
C TRP A 103 8.05 7.88 16.50
N MET A 104 6.92 8.30 15.94
CA MET A 104 6.33 9.60 16.19
C MET A 104 5.23 9.56 17.25
N ASP A 105 5.16 10.62 18.06
CA ASP A 105 3.96 10.88 18.86
C ASP A 105 2.81 11.35 17.96
N VAL A 106 2.05 10.39 17.46
CA VAL A 106 0.90 10.63 16.56
C VAL A 106 -0.26 11.35 17.25
N SER A 107 -0.21 11.52 18.58
CA SER A 107 -1.17 12.35 19.32
C SER A 107 -0.84 13.84 19.26
N ASP A 108 0.37 14.21 18.86
CA ASP A 108 0.80 15.61 18.73
C ASP A 108 0.07 16.30 17.58
N PRO A 109 -0.65 17.42 17.85
CA PRO A 109 -1.42 18.12 16.82
C PRO A 109 -0.58 18.71 15.68
N LEU A 110 0.71 19.02 15.91
CA LEU A 110 1.59 19.53 14.85
C LEU A 110 1.96 18.41 13.88
N TRP A 111 2.23 17.20 14.41
CA TRP A 111 2.46 16.03 13.55
C TRP A 111 1.21 15.67 12.76
N GLN A 112 0.04 15.66 13.38
CA GLN A 112 -1.23 15.42 12.67
C GLN A 112 -1.43 16.42 11.53
N ALA A 113 -1.17 17.73 11.79
CA ALA A 113 -1.26 18.76 10.76
C ALA A 113 -0.26 18.54 9.62
N LYS A 114 0.97 18.09 9.92
CA LYS A 114 1.99 17.78 8.91
C LYS A 114 1.56 16.59 8.04
N CYS A 115 1.03 15.52 8.61
CA CYS A 115 0.51 14.39 7.84
C CYS A 115 -0.57 14.83 6.84
N LEU A 116 -1.46 15.74 7.23
CA LEU A 116 -2.49 16.27 6.33
C LEU A 116 -1.92 17.16 5.23
N GLU A 117 -0.97 18.03 5.57
CA GLU A 117 -0.25 18.86 4.58
C GLU A 117 0.40 18.00 3.51
N LEU A 118 1.15 16.96 3.91
CA LEU A 118 1.79 16.01 3.00
C LEU A 118 0.76 15.26 2.14
N ALA A 119 -0.36 14.83 2.72
CA ALA A 119 -1.43 14.17 1.99
C ALA A 119 -2.06 15.07 0.92
N GLU A 120 -2.31 16.34 1.24
CA GLU A 120 -2.83 17.32 0.27
C GLU A 120 -1.84 17.57 -0.86
N GLU A 121 -0.53 17.67 -0.57
CA GLU A 121 0.52 17.79 -1.58
C GLU A 121 0.53 16.60 -2.54
N LEU A 122 0.49 15.36 -1.99
CA LEU A 122 0.45 14.14 -2.78
C LEU A 122 -0.84 14.09 -3.64
N LYS A 123 -1.98 14.46 -3.06
CA LYS A 123 -3.24 14.53 -3.79
C LYS A 123 -3.21 15.55 -4.93
N ASN A 124 -2.58 16.69 -4.71
CA ASN A 124 -2.38 17.72 -5.75
C ASN A 124 -1.48 17.26 -6.90
N LYS A 125 -0.62 16.26 -6.68
CA LYS A 125 0.15 15.58 -7.75
C LYS A 125 -0.73 14.65 -8.58
N GLY A 126 -1.91 14.24 -8.06
CA GLY A 126 -2.91 13.49 -8.80
C GLY A 126 -2.90 11.99 -8.54
N ILE A 127 -2.42 11.55 -7.39
CA ILE A 127 -2.52 10.14 -6.94
C ILE A 127 -3.97 9.69 -6.79
N ASP A 128 -4.19 8.38 -6.76
CA ASP A 128 -5.52 7.74 -6.66
C ASP A 128 -5.86 7.25 -5.25
N GLY A 129 -4.90 7.28 -4.32
CA GLY A 129 -5.10 6.84 -2.96
C GLY A 129 -3.81 6.85 -2.15
N PHE A 130 -3.90 6.49 -0.88
CA PHE A 130 -2.79 6.47 0.06
C PHE A 130 -2.44 5.05 0.48
N PHE A 131 -1.16 4.78 0.63
CA PHE A 131 -0.60 3.60 1.27
C PHE A 131 0.06 4.08 2.56
N ILE A 132 -0.64 3.89 3.66
CA ILE A 132 -0.30 4.45 4.97
C ILE A 132 0.58 3.49 5.73
N ASP A 133 1.73 3.96 6.15
CA ASP A 133 2.73 3.15 6.83
C ASP A 133 2.83 3.48 8.32
N ASN A 134 3.34 2.48 9.07
CA ASN A 134 3.73 2.59 10.47
C ASN A 134 2.59 2.87 11.48
N CYS A 135 1.36 2.40 11.20
CA CYS A 135 0.36 2.28 12.26
C CYS A 135 0.82 1.34 13.40
N ASP A 136 1.93 0.63 13.21
CA ASP A 136 2.65 -0.19 14.20
C ASP A 136 3.20 0.61 15.37
N VAL A 137 3.22 1.94 15.29
CA VAL A 137 3.49 2.81 16.45
C VAL A 137 2.56 2.47 17.60
N TYR A 138 1.32 2.01 17.33
CA TYR A 138 0.40 1.57 18.37
C TYR A 138 0.83 0.25 19.03
N TYR A 139 1.41 -0.69 18.30
CA TYR A 139 1.99 -1.89 18.87
C TYR A 139 3.13 -1.57 19.84
N ASN A 140 4.01 -0.63 19.47
CA ASN A 140 5.15 -0.24 20.29
C ASN A 140 4.75 0.63 21.50
N PHE A 141 3.72 1.47 21.35
CA PHE A 141 3.23 2.40 22.35
C PHE A 141 1.70 2.26 22.50
N PRO A 142 1.19 1.18 23.14
CA PRO A 142 -0.24 0.83 23.14
C PRO A 142 -1.05 1.67 24.14
N THR A 143 -1.11 2.97 23.93
CA THR A 143 -1.91 3.90 24.74
C THR A 143 -3.14 4.39 23.99
N ASP A 144 -4.15 4.88 24.74
CA ASP A 144 -5.35 5.45 24.14
C ASP A 144 -5.04 6.73 23.34
N GLU A 145 -4.04 7.50 23.75
CA GLU A 145 -3.59 8.70 23.08
C GLU A 145 -3.05 8.38 21.67
N ILE A 146 -2.20 7.35 21.56
CA ILE A 146 -1.64 6.90 20.27
C ILE A 146 -2.74 6.31 19.39
N TYR A 147 -3.62 5.46 19.94
CA TYR A 147 -4.77 4.92 19.18
C TYR A 147 -5.67 6.04 18.62
N ASN A 148 -6.02 7.02 19.48
CA ASN A 148 -6.88 8.13 19.09
C ASN A 148 -6.16 9.07 18.10
N GLY A 149 -4.84 9.24 18.25
CA GLY A 149 -4.01 10.02 17.33
C GLY A 149 -4.04 9.43 15.92
N LEU A 150 -3.76 8.12 15.77
CA LEU A 150 -3.87 7.41 14.49
C LEU A 150 -5.29 7.51 13.90
N THR A 151 -6.32 7.28 14.74
CA THR A 151 -7.71 7.36 14.29
C THR A 151 -8.06 8.78 13.80
N THR A 152 -7.53 9.81 14.45
CA THR A 152 -7.72 11.20 14.03
C THR A 152 -7.08 11.45 12.68
N ILE A 153 -5.81 11.08 12.50
CA ILE A 153 -5.09 11.25 11.22
C ILE A 153 -5.84 10.50 10.11
N LEU A 154 -6.13 9.21 10.28
CA LEU A 154 -6.80 8.38 9.27
C LEU A 154 -8.21 8.89 8.93
N THR A 155 -8.96 9.39 9.92
CA THR A 155 -10.27 10.01 9.68
C THR A 155 -10.14 11.22 8.76
N GLN A 156 -9.21 12.11 9.05
CA GLN A 156 -8.98 13.30 8.25
C GLN A 156 -8.44 12.97 6.86
N LEU A 157 -7.53 12.00 6.74
CA LEU A 157 -7.06 11.49 5.44
C LEU A 157 -8.21 10.91 4.61
N SER A 158 -9.16 10.22 5.24
CA SER A 158 -10.35 9.66 4.57
C SER A 158 -11.32 10.73 4.03
N GLU A 159 -11.23 11.97 4.52
CA GLU A 159 -11.95 13.12 3.98
C GLU A 159 -11.28 13.67 2.71
N ILE A 160 -9.95 13.51 2.58
CA ILE A 160 -9.20 13.87 1.37
C ILE A 160 -9.37 12.80 0.29
N ASP A 161 -9.19 11.53 0.66
CA ASP A 161 -9.42 10.38 -0.22
C ASP A 161 -9.83 9.14 0.58
N LYS A 162 -10.80 8.38 0.06
CA LYS A 162 -11.30 7.15 0.70
C LYS A 162 -10.51 5.90 0.31
N ASP A 163 -9.69 5.96 -0.73
CA ASP A 163 -8.84 4.86 -1.16
C ASP A 163 -7.56 4.83 -0.33
N ILE A 164 -7.68 4.33 0.92
CA ILE A 164 -6.60 4.19 1.88
C ILE A 164 -6.32 2.70 2.12
N ILE A 165 -5.06 2.30 1.99
CA ILE A 165 -4.54 0.98 2.37
C ILE A 165 -3.58 1.21 3.54
N ILE A 166 -3.80 0.54 4.68
CA ILE A 166 -2.88 0.57 5.81
C ILE A 166 -1.86 -0.55 5.62
N ASN A 167 -0.56 -0.23 5.71
CA ASN A 167 0.52 -1.21 5.73
C ASN A 167 0.88 -1.56 7.18
N GLY A 168 0.90 -2.85 7.53
CA GLY A 168 1.10 -3.27 8.91
C GLY A 168 -0.05 -2.86 9.83
N GLY A 169 0.29 -2.51 11.09
CA GLY A 169 -0.65 -1.94 12.07
C GLY A 169 -1.74 -2.89 12.51
N ASP A 170 -1.48 -4.18 12.57
CA ASP A 170 -2.45 -5.24 12.88
C ASP A 170 -3.13 -5.06 14.24
N GLU A 171 -2.40 -4.63 15.27
CA GLU A 171 -2.96 -4.31 16.59
C GLU A 171 -3.91 -3.10 16.55
N TYR A 172 -3.53 -2.04 15.81
CA TYR A 172 -4.38 -0.87 15.62
C TYR A 172 -5.66 -1.25 14.84
N VAL A 173 -5.52 -1.95 13.73
CA VAL A 173 -6.63 -2.36 12.87
C VAL A 173 -7.56 -3.31 13.63
N SER A 174 -7.02 -4.28 14.39
CA SER A 174 -7.82 -5.21 15.19
C SER A 174 -8.67 -4.47 16.21
N ARG A 175 -8.07 -3.55 16.98
CA ARG A 175 -8.81 -2.69 17.92
C ARG A 175 -9.87 -1.85 17.22
N TYR A 176 -9.56 -1.28 16.06
CA TYR A 176 -10.51 -0.49 15.28
C TYR A 176 -11.72 -1.34 14.85
N LEU A 177 -11.48 -2.56 14.36
CA LEU A 177 -12.55 -3.48 13.94
C LEU A 177 -13.44 -3.94 15.11
N GLU A 178 -12.88 -4.08 16.30
CA GLU A 178 -13.62 -4.42 17.51
C GLU A 178 -14.48 -3.25 18.03
N SER A 179 -13.97 -2.04 17.91
CA SER A 179 -14.57 -0.83 18.48
C SER A 179 -15.72 -0.26 17.66
N LYS A 180 -16.13 -0.87 16.53
CA LYS A 180 -17.12 -0.36 15.55
C LYS A 180 -18.35 0.31 16.19
N ALA A 181 -18.13 1.47 16.79
CA ALA A 181 -19.20 2.33 17.30
C ALA A 181 -19.80 3.25 16.21
N ASP A 182 -19.03 3.50 15.13
CA ASP A 182 -19.44 4.34 14.02
C ASP A 182 -19.33 3.58 12.70
N ASP A 183 -20.38 3.67 11.85
CA ASP A 183 -20.44 3.11 10.48
C ASP A 183 -19.42 3.75 9.49
N LYS A 184 -18.49 4.57 9.97
CA LYS A 184 -17.50 5.24 9.13
C LYS A 184 -16.33 4.32 8.83
N THR A 185 -16.13 4.05 7.56
CA THR A 185 -14.94 3.38 7.04
C THR A 185 -13.85 4.42 6.78
N ILE A 186 -12.74 4.36 7.54
CA ILE A 186 -11.60 5.29 7.42
C ILE A 186 -10.46 4.74 6.58
N PHE A 187 -10.52 3.49 6.18
CA PHE A 187 -9.61 2.85 5.22
C PHE A 187 -10.36 1.82 4.40
N LYS A 188 -9.83 1.45 3.25
CA LYS A 188 -10.45 0.50 2.31
C LYS A 188 -9.88 -0.90 2.44
N GLY A 189 -8.63 -1.02 2.81
CA GLY A 189 -7.94 -2.30 2.92
C GLY A 189 -6.70 -2.22 3.78
N VAL A 190 -6.10 -3.37 3.98
CA VAL A 190 -4.81 -3.51 4.66
C VAL A 190 -3.82 -4.22 3.75
N ASN A 191 -2.56 -3.87 3.87
CA ASN A 191 -1.43 -4.63 3.36
C ASN A 191 -0.67 -5.20 4.55
N GLN A 192 -0.33 -6.47 4.50
CA GLN A 192 0.50 -7.13 5.50
C GLN A 192 1.76 -7.68 4.84
N GLU A 193 2.90 -7.37 5.42
CA GLU A 193 4.17 -7.92 4.99
C GLU A 193 4.48 -9.24 5.70
N CYS A 194 5.19 -10.14 5.02
CA CYS A 194 5.77 -11.32 5.64
C CYS A 194 4.77 -12.28 6.31
N VAL A 195 3.64 -12.59 5.64
CA VAL A 195 2.71 -13.61 6.14
C VAL A 195 3.24 -15.04 5.94
N CYS A 196 3.81 -15.32 4.77
CA CYS A 196 4.39 -16.62 4.42
C CYS A 196 5.92 -16.63 4.52
N THR A 197 6.52 -15.46 4.51
CA THR A 197 7.96 -15.23 4.56
C THR A 197 8.35 -14.51 5.84
N ALA A 198 9.64 -14.43 6.13
CA ALA A 198 10.19 -13.60 7.19
C ALA A 198 11.56 -13.06 6.76
N ILE A 199 12.00 -11.99 7.41
CA ILE A 199 13.29 -11.37 7.16
C ILE A 199 14.22 -11.76 8.30
N ASP A 200 15.32 -12.45 7.98
CA ASP A 200 16.44 -12.63 8.89
C ASP A 200 17.41 -11.44 8.72
N PHE A 201 17.17 -10.40 9.52
CA PHE A 201 18.01 -9.19 9.50
C PHE A 201 19.48 -9.48 9.86
N SER A 202 19.75 -10.53 10.64
CA SER A 202 21.13 -10.87 11.05
C SER A 202 21.96 -11.44 9.90
N GLU A 203 21.32 -12.16 8.98
CA GLU A 203 21.94 -12.76 7.81
C GLU A 203 21.58 -12.07 6.48
N GLY A 204 20.68 -11.07 6.53
CA GLY A 204 20.20 -10.36 5.34
C GLY A 204 19.48 -11.30 4.36
N LYS A 205 18.67 -12.23 4.85
CA LYS A 205 18.02 -13.27 4.04
C LYS A 205 16.51 -13.26 4.20
N PHE A 206 15.83 -13.67 3.15
CA PHE A 206 14.40 -13.99 3.19
C PHE A 206 14.24 -15.48 3.48
N ILE A 207 13.49 -15.78 4.50
CA ILE A 207 13.21 -17.14 4.97
C ILE A 207 11.71 -17.40 5.01
N LYS A 208 11.34 -18.64 5.23
CA LYS A 208 9.94 -18.98 5.47
C LYS A 208 9.52 -18.53 6.87
N ALA A 209 8.34 -17.91 6.99
CA ALA A 209 7.74 -17.60 8.29
C ALA A 209 7.56 -18.87 9.14
N ASP A 210 7.70 -18.75 10.44
CA ASP A 210 7.33 -19.81 11.36
C ASP A 210 5.80 -20.06 11.34
N ALA A 211 5.38 -21.17 11.95
CA ALA A 211 3.99 -21.60 11.86
C ALA A 211 3.04 -20.68 12.65
N ASP A 212 3.50 -20.20 13.81
CA ASP A 212 2.68 -19.42 14.73
C ASP A 212 2.45 -18.00 14.17
N SER A 213 3.52 -17.34 13.67
CA SER A 213 3.43 -16.05 12.99
C SER A 213 2.52 -16.11 11.75
N LYS A 214 2.68 -17.16 10.96
CA LYS A 214 1.83 -17.37 9.78
C LYS A 214 0.37 -17.57 10.14
N GLU A 215 0.08 -18.36 11.19
CA GLU A 215 -1.29 -18.60 11.67
C GLU A 215 -1.91 -17.29 12.16
N TYR A 216 -1.19 -16.55 13.01
CA TYR A 216 -1.62 -15.25 13.54
C TYR A 216 -2.02 -14.27 12.43
N PHE A 217 -1.13 -13.99 11.48
CA PHE A 217 -1.45 -13.05 10.39
C PHE A 217 -2.55 -13.58 9.46
N THR A 218 -2.65 -14.92 9.30
CA THR A 218 -3.75 -15.50 8.52
C THR A 218 -5.09 -15.27 9.19
N GLU A 219 -5.19 -15.45 10.49
CA GLU A 219 -6.41 -15.21 11.26
C GLU A 219 -6.79 -13.72 11.25
N TYR A 220 -5.81 -12.85 11.46
CA TYR A 220 -5.98 -11.41 11.37
C TYR A 220 -6.54 -10.98 10.01
N LEU A 221 -5.89 -11.37 8.90
CA LEU A 221 -6.31 -10.99 7.55
C LEU A 221 -7.68 -11.58 7.17
N ASN A 222 -7.99 -12.79 7.62
CA ASN A 222 -9.32 -13.36 7.46
C ASN A 222 -10.39 -12.56 8.21
N ASN A 223 -10.06 -12.02 9.40
CA ASN A 223 -10.96 -11.15 10.14
C ASN A 223 -11.16 -9.81 9.41
N VAL A 224 -10.10 -9.22 8.89
CA VAL A 224 -10.16 -8.01 8.05
C VAL A 224 -11.09 -8.21 6.86
N GLN A 225 -10.89 -9.29 6.10
CA GLN A 225 -11.69 -9.63 4.92
C GLN A 225 -13.16 -9.92 5.27
N LYS A 226 -13.41 -10.61 6.37
CA LYS A 226 -14.77 -10.87 6.90
C LYS A 226 -15.51 -9.59 7.25
N ASN A 227 -14.78 -8.53 7.63
CA ASN A 227 -15.34 -7.21 7.90
C ASN A 227 -15.53 -6.36 6.63
N GLY A 228 -15.24 -6.90 5.43
CA GLY A 228 -15.51 -6.27 4.15
C GLY A 228 -14.38 -5.38 3.62
N TYR A 229 -13.18 -5.50 4.17
CA TYR A 229 -12.00 -4.77 3.72
C TYR A 229 -11.16 -5.60 2.73
N ASP A 230 -10.50 -4.91 1.80
CA ASP A 230 -9.57 -5.53 0.85
C ASP A 230 -8.28 -5.97 1.58
N VAL A 231 -7.72 -7.10 1.14
CA VAL A 231 -6.47 -7.62 1.69
C VAL A 231 -5.39 -7.67 0.62
N TYR A 232 -4.26 -7.06 0.93
CA TYR A 232 -3.03 -7.06 0.16
C TYR A 232 -1.92 -7.69 1.00
N VAL A 233 -0.94 -8.31 0.36
CA VAL A 233 0.25 -8.84 1.04
C VAL A 233 1.50 -8.54 0.24
N ILE A 234 2.59 -8.24 0.94
CA ILE A 234 3.94 -8.20 0.38
C ILE A 234 4.71 -9.38 0.96
N GLU A 235 5.31 -10.18 0.08
CA GLU A 235 6.13 -11.30 0.49
C GLU A 235 7.53 -11.16 -0.11
N TYR A 236 8.54 -11.38 0.70
CA TYR A 236 9.93 -11.25 0.28
C TYR A 236 10.56 -12.60 0.04
N ALA A 237 11.03 -12.88 -1.15
CA ALA A 237 11.65 -14.15 -1.48
C ALA A 237 12.55 -14.06 -2.71
N THR A 238 13.79 -14.52 -2.56
CA THR A 238 14.72 -14.78 -3.66
C THR A 238 14.62 -16.23 -4.20
N ASP A 239 14.07 -17.15 -3.40
CA ASP A 239 13.86 -18.56 -3.77
C ASP A 239 12.53 -18.76 -4.50
N LYS A 240 12.57 -19.32 -5.71
CA LYS A 240 11.37 -19.58 -6.55
C LYS A 240 10.34 -20.48 -5.89
N LYS A 241 10.77 -21.43 -5.05
CA LYS A 241 9.85 -22.35 -4.38
C LYS A 241 9.07 -21.62 -3.32
N LEU A 242 9.74 -20.76 -2.54
CA LEU A 242 9.11 -19.92 -1.51
C LEU A 242 8.15 -18.93 -2.17
N SER A 243 8.60 -18.20 -3.21
CA SER A 243 7.74 -17.28 -3.99
C SER A 243 6.48 -17.97 -4.51
N ASN A 244 6.61 -19.14 -5.14
CA ASN A 244 5.47 -19.90 -5.64
C ASN A 244 4.52 -20.40 -4.54
N GLN A 245 5.04 -20.70 -3.35
CA GLN A 245 4.24 -21.12 -2.20
C GLN A 245 3.44 -19.95 -1.65
N SER A 246 4.06 -18.76 -1.51
CA SER A 246 3.42 -17.54 -1.07
C SER A 246 2.33 -17.09 -2.05
N GLN A 247 2.63 -17.10 -3.36
CA GLN A 247 1.65 -16.79 -4.41
C GLN A 247 0.40 -17.68 -4.30
N LYS A 248 0.58 -19.01 -4.26
CA LYS A 248 -0.54 -19.95 -4.12
C LYS A 248 -1.31 -19.79 -2.84
N TYR A 249 -0.63 -19.40 -1.76
CA TYR A 249 -1.28 -19.16 -0.48
C TYR A 249 -2.18 -17.93 -0.52
N ALA A 250 -1.69 -16.84 -1.07
CA ALA A 250 -2.48 -15.62 -1.26
C ALA A 250 -3.68 -15.86 -2.20
N GLU A 251 -3.47 -16.53 -3.34
CA GLU A 251 -4.54 -16.90 -4.28
C GLU A 251 -5.64 -17.73 -3.60
N LYS A 252 -5.26 -18.72 -2.76
CA LYS A 252 -6.21 -19.56 -2.03
C LYS A 252 -7.09 -18.75 -1.08
N ASN A 253 -6.55 -17.67 -0.51
CA ASN A 253 -7.26 -16.81 0.42
C ASN A 253 -7.93 -15.59 -0.25
N ASN A 254 -7.83 -15.46 -1.57
CA ASN A 254 -8.29 -14.31 -2.36
C ASN A 254 -7.63 -12.98 -1.91
N TRP A 255 -6.34 -13.02 -1.59
CA TRP A 255 -5.53 -11.85 -1.26
C TRP A 255 -4.77 -11.37 -2.49
N THR A 256 -4.64 -10.07 -2.63
CA THR A 256 -3.78 -9.46 -3.65
C THR A 256 -2.33 -9.48 -3.18
N ILE A 257 -1.42 -10.05 -3.96
CA ILE A 257 -0.02 -10.25 -3.55
C ILE A 257 0.95 -9.48 -4.46
N TYR A 258 1.98 -8.91 -3.83
CA TYR A 258 3.22 -8.50 -4.47
C TYR A 258 4.38 -9.34 -3.91
N LEU A 259 5.24 -9.82 -4.82
CA LEU A 259 6.44 -10.58 -4.48
C LEU A 259 7.66 -9.72 -4.79
N SER A 260 8.47 -9.43 -3.78
CA SER A 260 9.73 -8.70 -3.92
C SER A 260 10.93 -9.59 -3.61
N ASP A 261 12.04 -9.34 -4.28
CA ASP A 261 13.34 -9.93 -3.97
C ASP A 261 14.31 -8.95 -3.29
N SER A 262 13.80 -7.74 -2.99
CA SER A 262 14.53 -6.64 -2.34
C SER A 262 13.68 -5.98 -1.26
N LEU A 263 14.30 -5.59 -0.12
CA LEU A 263 13.66 -4.75 0.91
C LEU A 263 13.52 -3.29 0.46
N ASN A 264 14.31 -2.87 -0.53
CA ASN A 264 14.23 -1.51 -1.05
C ASN A 264 12.93 -1.28 -1.84
N LEU A 265 12.23 -2.33 -2.23
CA LEU A 265 11.03 -2.24 -3.07
C LEU A 265 11.27 -1.40 -4.34
N ASP A 266 12.38 -1.73 -5.07
CA ASP A 266 12.92 -1.04 -6.25
C ASP A 266 12.79 -1.86 -7.57
#